data_0bbf25c4385a8bad51f083a1ab2a7580
#
_entry.id   0bbf25c4385a8bad51f083a1ab2a7580
#
_cell.length_a   1.000
_cell.length_b   1.000
_cell.length_c   1.000
_cell.angle_alpha   90.00
_cell.angle_beta   90.00
_cell.angle_gamma   90.00
#
_symmetry.space_group_name_H-M   'P 1'
#
loop_
_entity.id
_entity.type
_entity.pdbx_description
1 polymer ?
#
loop_
_entity_poly.entity_id
_entity_poly.type
_entity_poly.pdbx_seq_one_letter_code
_entity_poly.pdbx_strand_id
1 'polypeptide(L)'
;MSTSLTSLEASVEGKLSSVRALQPQRRSQPFTIFRVPEYIRESNRTAYEPRAVSIGPYYRGAAALGAMEEHKWRYLVDLLARDAGAGSQMPSASVLIQEMRSLEARARACYSESAALGSDDLVLMLLLDGCFILEFFFKWHEKEPDALCDVGWGLTLVTADLLLLENQIPFFVVERLYDLVAGAQLGGRDNLVSLLLEYISDEEPIARPAATDEINHLLHL
;
A
#
# COMPACT_ATOMS: atom_id res chain seq x y z
N MET A 1 -21.12 -18.25 43.31
CA MET A 1 -19.75 -18.31 42.70
C MET A 1 -19.71 -18.97 41.31
N SER A 2 -20.74 -19.66 40.84
CA SER A 2 -20.79 -20.32 39.52
C SER A 2 -20.96 -19.37 38.30
N THR A 3 -21.58 -18.20 38.46
CA THR A 3 -21.93 -17.29 37.33
C THR A 3 -20.72 -16.55 36.71
N SER A 4 -19.64 -16.41 37.48
CA SER A 4 -18.46 -15.67 36.97
C SER A 4 -17.53 -16.56 36.12
N LEU A 5 -17.48 -17.85 36.43
CA LEU A 5 -16.68 -18.81 35.64
C LEU A 5 -17.31 -19.08 34.26
N THR A 6 -18.65 -19.21 34.18
CA THR A 6 -19.36 -19.39 32.90
C THR A 6 -19.25 -18.20 31.98
N SER A 7 -19.18 -16.97 32.51
CA SER A 7 -18.96 -15.76 31.72
C SER A 7 -17.53 -15.70 31.15
N LEU A 8 -16.53 -16.10 31.93
CA LEU A 8 -15.15 -16.17 31.47
C LEU A 8 -14.95 -17.25 30.42
N GLU A 9 -15.51 -18.44 30.64
CA GLU A 9 -15.47 -19.55 29.69
C GLU A 9 -16.09 -19.14 28.33
N ALA A 10 -17.27 -18.53 28.34
CA ALA A 10 -17.92 -18.03 27.12
C ALA A 10 -17.09 -16.96 26.41
N SER A 11 -16.45 -16.06 27.17
CA SER A 11 -15.56 -15.05 26.62
C SER A 11 -14.31 -15.65 25.96
N VAL A 12 -13.71 -16.65 26.63
CA VAL A 12 -12.53 -17.36 26.11
C VAL A 12 -12.91 -18.17 24.86
N GLU A 13 -14.00 -18.89 24.89
CA GLU A 13 -14.48 -19.66 23.72
C GLU A 13 -14.81 -18.76 22.54
N GLY A 14 -15.46 -17.62 22.76
CA GLY A 14 -15.70 -16.61 21.74
C GLY A 14 -14.39 -16.11 21.09
N LYS A 15 -13.39 -15.84 21.93
CA LYS A 15 -12.05 -15.40 21.44
C LYS A 15 -11.34 -16.53 20.68
N LEU A 16 -11.37 -17.76 21.20
CA LEU A 16 -10.77 -18.91 20.53
C LEU A 16 -11.44 -19.19 19.18
N SER A 17 -12.74 -19.09 19.10
CA SER A 17 -13.49 -19.25 17.84
C SER A 17 -13.11 -18.18 16.82
N SER A 18 -13.02 -16.92 17.25
CA SER A 18 -12.57 -15.81 16.39
C SER A 18 -11.14 -16.02 15.88
N VAL A 19 -10.23 -16.44 16.77
CA VAL A 19 -8.83 -16.71 16.38
C VAL A 19 -8.75 -17.92 15.45
N ARG A 20 -9.51 -18.99 15.71
CA ARG A 20 -9.54 -20.19 14.86
C ARG A 20 -10.11 -19.89 13.46
N ALA A 21 -11.11 -19.03 13.35
CA ALA A 21 -11.68 -18.61 12.07
C ALA A 21 -10.64 -17.87 11.21
N LEU A 22 -9.69 -17.16 11.82
CA LEU A 22 -8.60 -16.46 11.14
C LEU A 22 -7.37 -17.34 10.87
N GLN A 23 -7.23 -18.48 11.56
CA GLN A 23 -6.04 -19.35 11.45
C GLN A 23 -5.81 -19.98 10.06
N PRO A 24 -6.82 -20.41 9.28
CA PRO A 24 -6.55 -20.97 7.95
C PRO A 24 -5.89 -19.98 7.00
N GLN A 25 -6.29 -18.71 7.09
CA GLN A 25 -5.70 -17.64 6.29
C GLN A 25 -4.29 -17.25 6.78
N ARG A 26 -4.06 -17.25 8.09
CA ARG A 26 -2.77 -16.91 8.72
C ARG A 26 -1.70 -18.00 8.57
N ARG A 27 -2.08 -19.27 8.42
CA ARG A 27 -1.13 -20.39 8.23
C ARG A 27 -0.60 -20.49 6.81
N SER A 28 -1.33 -19.95 5.84
CA SER A 28 -0.97 -20.02 4.42
C SER A 28 -0.22 -18.78 3.92
N GLN A 29 -0.27 -17.66 4.63
CA GLN A 29 0.46 -16.43 4.28
C GLN A 29 1.04 -15.79 5.55
N PRO A 30 2.36 -15.71 5.70
CA PRO A 30 2.99 -14.96 6.78
C PRO A 30 2.66 -13.47 6.62
N PHE A 31 2.61 -12.75 7.75
CA PHE A 31 2.57 -11.29 7.72
C PHE A 31 3.80 -10.76 7.00
N THR A 32 3.62 -9.75 6.19
CA THR A 32 4.70 -9.13 5.43
C THR A 32 4.91 -7.67 5.82
N ILE A 33 3.89 -7.03 6.41
CA ILE A 33 3.93 -5.65 6.88
C ILE A 33 3.74 -5.65 8.39
N PHE A 34 4.82 -5.32 9.11
CA PHE A 34 4.88 -5.39 10.57
C PHE A 34 4.76 -4.02 11.19
N ARG A 35 4.08 -3.98 12.35
CA ARG A 35 4.15 -2.84 13.24
C ARG A 35 5.39 -2.92 14.12
N VAL A 36 6.16 -1.86 14.15
CA VAL A 36 7.35 -1.76 15.01
C VAL A 36 6.91 -1.52 16.46
N PRO A 37 7.43 -2.28 17.44
CA PRO A 37 7.11 -2.06 18.85
C PRO A 37 7.40 -0.62 19.28
N GLU A 38 6.53 -0.05 20.12
CA GLU A 38 6.58 1.36 20.56
C GLU A 38 7.95 1.75 21.10
N TYR A 39 8.55 0.91 21.96
CA TYR A 39 9.86 1.20 22.59
C TYR A 39 11.01 1.33 21.56
N ILE A 40 10.91 0.65 20.41
CA ILE A 40 11.90 0.78 19.32
C ILE A 40 11.66 2.09 18.59
N ARG A 41 10.41 2.38 18.26
CA ARG A 41 9.99 3.59 17.54
C ARG A 41 10.32 4.86 18.33
N GLU A 42 10.14 4.86 19.64
CA GLU A 42 10.47 5.99 20.52
C GLU A 42 11.94 6.41 20.46
N SER A 43 12.83 5.47 20.17
CA SER A 43 14.27 5.76 20.07
C SER A 43 14.62 6.61 18.83
N ASN A 44 13.86 6.49 17.74
CA ASN A 44 14.02 7.26 16.51
C ASN A 44 12.73 7.32 15.69
N ARG A 45 11.79 8.16 16.09
CA ARG A 45 10.48 8.28 15.43
C ARG A 45 10.60 8.59 13.94
N THR A 46 11.55 9.40 13.55
CA THR A 46 11.73 9.81 12.15
C THR A 46 12.16 8.66 11.22
N ALA A 47 12.66 7.57 11.76
CA ALA A 47 13.00 6.37 11.00
C ALA A 47 11.80 5.44 10.78
N TYR A 48 10.67 5.67 11.45
CA TYR A 48 9.52 4.78 11.40
C TYR A 48 8.20 5.48 11.08
N GLU A 49 8.06 6.77 11.43
CA GLU A 49 6.82 7.53 11.26
C GLU A 49 6.88 8.39 9.98
N PRO A 50 5.87 8.32 9.09
CA PRO A 50 5.82 9.14 7.88
C PRO A 50 5.64 10.63 8.22
N ARG A 51 6.22 11.49 7.37
CA ARG A 51 6.24 12.94 7.55
C ARG A 51 5.44 13.70 6.50
N ALA A 52 5.23 13.12 5.34
CA ALA A 52 4.49 13.70 4.24
C ALA A 52 3.24 12.90 3.89
N VAL A 53 3.35 11.59 3.65
CA VAL A 53 2.26 10.77 3.13
C VAL A 53 2.06 9.49 3.93
N SER A 54 0.81 9.18 4.29
CA SER A 54 0.45 7.88 4.86
C SER A 54 0.18 6.88 3.75
N ILE A 55 0.82 5.71 3.79
CA ILE A 55 0.55 4.57 2.91
C ILE A 55 0.15 3.38 3.78
N GLY A 56 -0.98 2.77 3.45
CA GLY A 56 -1.52 1.70 4.27
C GLY A 56 -2.23 2.18 5.55
N PRO A 57 -2.65 1.22 6.42
CA PRO A 57 -3.61 1.51 7.47
C PRO A 57 -3.03 2.12 8.74
N TYR A 58 -1.71 1.99 8.98
CA TYR A 58 -1.15 2.28 10.30
C TYR A 58 -1.11 3.77 10.65
N TYR A 59 -0.97 4.64 9.65
CA TYR A 59 -0.93 6.11 9.83
C TYR A 59 -2.10 6.83 9.16
N ARG A 60 -3.05 6.06 8.59
CA ARG A 60 -4.23 6.63 7.94
C ARG A 60 -5.06 7.44 8.94
N GLY A 61 -5.43 8.65 8.54
CA GLY A 61 -6.17 9.58 9.38
C GLY A 61 -5.33 10.36 10.41
N ALA A 62 -4.01 10.23 10.39
CA ALA A 62 -3.13 11.07 11.19
C ALA A 62 -3.27 12.53 10.75
N ALA A 63 -3.61 13.42 11.69
CA ALA A 63 -3.92 14.82 11.38
C ALA A 63 -2.76 15.55 10.67
N ALA A 64 -1.51 15.21 11.01
CA ALA A 64 -0.32 15.80 10.38
C ALA A 64 -0.17 15.44 8.90
N LEU A 65 -0.80 14.34 8.43
CA LEU A 65 -0.71 13.83 7.06
C LEU A 65 -1.97 14.13 6.23
N GLY A 66 -2.94 14.82 6.82
CA GLY A 66 -4.25 15.06 6.20
C GLY A 66 -4.20 15.85 4.89
N ALA A 67 -3.24 16.75 4.73
CA ALA A 67 -3.08 17.53 3.51
C ALA A 67 -2.77 16.63 2.29
N MET A 68 -2.06 15.52 2.50
CA MET A 68 -1.72 14.59 1.43
C MET A 68 -2.90 13.74 0.95
N GLU A 69 -3.95 13.58 1.74
CA GLU A 69 -5.14 12.83 1.29
C GLU A 69 -5.82 13.51 0.09
N GLU A 70 -5.83 14.86 0.03
CA GLU A 70 -6.32 15.57 -1.14
C GLU A 70 -5.42 15.40 -2.37
N HIS A 71 -4.11 15.32 -2.18
CA HIS A 71 -3.19 15.02 -3.28
C HIS A 71 -3.44 13.61 -3.84
N LYS A 72 -3.73 12.62 -3.01
CA LYS A 72 -4.07 11.26 -3.47
C LYS A 72 -5.31 11.27 -4.38
N TRP A 73 -6.33 12.06 -4.04
CA TRP A 73 -7.51 12.21 -4.91
C TRP A 73 -7.16 12.87 -6.25
N ARG A 74 -6.31 13.88 -6.27
CA ARG A 74 -5.84 14.52 -7.51
C ARG A 74 -5.07 13.53 -8.36
N TYR A 75 -4.16 12.78 -7.76
CA TYR A 75 -3.40 11.74 -8.44
C TYR A 75 -4.29 10.63 -9.03
N LEU A 76 -5.36 10.25 -8.35
CA LEU A 76 -6.35 9.34 -8.92
C LEU A 76 -7.05 9.96 -10.15
N VAL A 77 -7.40 11.24 -10.11
CA VAL A 77 -8.00 11.95 -11.27
C VAL A 77 -7.00 12.00 -12.41
N ASP A 78 -5.75 12.38 -12.14
CA ASP A 78 -4.70 12.46 -13.17
C ASP A 78 -4.44 11.08 -13.79
N LEU A 79 -4.31 10.04 -12.98
CA LEU A 79 -4.13 8.66 -13.44
C LEU A 79 -5.26 8.20 -14.36
N LEU A 80 -6.52 8.49 -14.01
CA LEU A 80 -7.68 8.12 -14.83
C LEU A 80 -7.82 8.97 -16.11
N ALA A 81 -7.16 10.12 -16.17
CA ALA A 81 -7.13 11.00 -17.34
C ALA A 81 -5.99 10.66 -18.33
N ARG A 82 -5.06 9.77 -17.95
CA ARG A 82 -3.96 9.34 -18.83
C ARG A 82 -4.48 8.65 -20.09
N ASP A 83 -3.74 8.76 -21.17
CA ASP A 83 -4.01 8.01 -22.40
C ASP A 83 -3.55 6.55 -22.22
N ALA A 84 -4.47 5.62 -22.33
CA ALA A 84 -4.17 4.18 -22.20
C ALA A 84 -3.42 3.61 -23.43
N GLY A 85 -3.07 4.46 -24.40
CA GLY A 85 -2.44 4.06 -25.67
C GLY A 85 -3.43 3.48 -26.70
N ALA A 86 -2.95 3.30 -27.91
CA ALA A 86 -3.77 2.89 -29.03
C ALA A 86 -4.47 1.54 -28.81
N GLY A 87 -5.79 1.57 -28.76
CA GLY A 87 -6.64 0.37 -28.62
C GLY A 87 -6.95 -0.07 -27.19
N SER A 88 -6.46 0.64 -26.18
CA SER A 88 -6.81 0.41 -24.78
C SER A 88 -7.69 1.55 -24.27
N GLN A 89 -8.58 1.24 -23.31
CA GLN A 89 -9.37 2.25 -22.63
C GLN A 89 -9.00 2.23 -21.15
N MET A 90 -8.78 3.41 -20.57
CA MET A 90 -8.51 3.54 -19.13
C MET A 90 -9.69 2.95 -18.33
N PRO A 91 -9.41 2.14 -17.28
CA PRO A 91 -10.47 1.55 -16.47
C PRO A 91 -11.27 2.64 -15.75
N SER A 92 -12.57 2.43 -15.60
CA SER A 92 -13.38 3.33 -14.77
C SER A 92 -13.03 3.13 -13.28
N ALA A 93 -13.32 4.14 -12.46
CA ALA A 93 -13.16 4.05 -11.01
C ALA A 93 -13.93 2.85 -10.42
N SER A 94 -15.09 2.50 -10.99
CA SER A 94 -15.87 1.33 -10.58
C SER A 94 -15.11 0.02 -10.76
N VAL A 95 -14.38 -0.14 -11.86
CA VAL A 95 -13.55 -1.32 -12.13
C VAL A 95 -12.42 -1.40 -11.11
N LEU A 96 -11.73 -0.31 -10.85
CA LEU A 96 -10.65 -0.26 -9.87
C LEU A 96 -11.14 -0.60 -8.46
N ILE A 97 -12.31 -0.07 -8.05
CA ILE A 97 -12.92 -0.38 -6.74
C ILE A 97 -13.25 -1.87 -6.64
N GLN A 98 -13.82 -2.48 -7.68
CA GLN A 98 -14.17 -3.91 -7.68
C GLN A 98 -12.91 -4.77 -7.54
N GLU A 99 -11.83 -4.42 -8.22
CA GLU A 99 -10.56 -5.11 -8.11
C GLU A 99 -9.96 -4.99 -6.71
N MET A 100 -9.94 -3.79 -6.14
CA MET A 100 -9.45 -3.59 -4.76
C MET A 100 -10.30 -4.38 -3.76
N ARG A 101 -11.61 -4.45 -3.95
CA ARG A 101 -12.50 -5.26 -3.12
C ARG A 101 -12.20 -6.75 -3.23
N SER A 102 -11.85 -7.23 -4.40
CA SER A 102 -11.44 -8.64 -4.59
C SER A 102 -10.15 -8.99 -3.83
N LEU A 103 -9.27 -8.00 -3.65
CA LEU A 103 -7.98 -8.15 -2.96
C LEU A 103 -8.05 -7.85 -1.45
N GLU A 104 -9.16 -7.29 -0.95
CA GLU A 104 -9.29 -6.82 0.44
C GLU A 104 -8.85 -7.86 1.48
N ALA A 105 -9.42 -9.06 1.40
CA ALA A 105 -9.14 -10.11 2.40
C ALA A 105 -7.66 -10.52 2.41
N ARG A 106 -7.05 -10.63 1.21
CA ARG A 106 -5.64 -10.93 1.05
C ARG A 106 -4.76 -9.79 1.56
N ALA A 107 -5.10 -8.56 1.23
CA ALA A 107 -4.36 -7.38 1.69
C ALA A 107 -4.41 -7.23 3.21
N ARG A 108 -5.59 -7.42 3.81
CA ARG A 108 -5.78 -7.38 5.26
C ARG A 108 -4.92 -8.43 5.99
N ALA A 109 -4.74 -9.60 5.39
CA ALA A 109 -3.93 -10.67 5.96
C ALA A 109 -2.42 -10.39 5.98
N CYS A 110 -1.93 -9.42 5.19
CA CYS A 110 -0.50 -9.05 5.16
C CYS A 110 -0.06 -8.23 6.37
N TYR A 111 -0.98 -7.60 7.11
CA TYR A 111 -0.65 -6.76 8.25
C TYR A 111 -0.58 -7.55 9.54
N SER A 112 0.50 -7.36 10.31
CA SER A 112 0.72 -8.06 11.60
C SER A 112 -0.30 -7.68 12.66
N GLU A 113 -0.76 -6.43 12.65
CA GLU A 113 -1.83 -5.94 13.50
C GLU A 113 -3.10 -5.72 12.67
N SER A 114 -4.25 -6.02 13.27
CA SER A 114 -5.53 -5.80 12.63
C SER A 114 -5.74 -4.31 12.39
N ALA A 115 -5.83 -3.92 11.12
CA ALA A 115 -6.28 -2.58 10.77
C ALA A 115 -7.75 -2.42 11.20
N ALA A 116 -8.01 -1.44 12.06
CA ALA A 116 -9.36 -1.14 12.56
C ALA A 116 -10.26 -0.47 11.50
N LEU A 117 -9.94 -0.63 10.21
CA LEU A 117 -10.69 -0.06 9.08
C LEU A 117 -11.84 -0.98 8.69
N GLY A 118 -13.01 -0.38 8.44
CA GLY A 118 -14.13 -1.05 7.78
C GLY A 118 -13.74 -1.55 6.38
N SER A 119 -14.58 -2.40 5.78
CA SER A 119 -14.31 -2.94 4.44
C SER A 119 -14.20 -1.83 3.40
N ASP A 120 -15.15 -0.91 3.35
CA ASP A 120 -15.15 0.18 2.38
C ASP A 120 -13.98 1.14 2.58
N ASP A 121 -13.60 1.42 3.83
CA ASP A 121 -12.46 2.28 4.14
C ASP A 121 -11.12 1.65 3.73
N LEU A 122 -10.99 0.33 3.92
CA LEU A 122 -9.79 -0.39 3.48
C LEU A 122 -9.70 -0.42 1.95
N VAL A 123 -10.79 -0.72 1.27
CA VAL A 123 -10.85 -0.72 -0.21
C VAL A 123 -10.51 0.65 -0.77
N LEU A 124 -11.08 1.71 -0.20
CA LEU A 124 -10.76 3.10 -0.58
C LEU A 124 -9.30 3.44 -0.33
N MET A 125 -8.75 3.03 0.80
CA MET A 125 -7.33 3.23 1.11
C MET A 125 -6.43 2.52 0.09
N LEU A 126 -6.68 1.24 -0.21
CA LEU A 126 -5.89 0.50 -1.19
C LEU A 126 -5.92 1.15 -2.57
N LEU A 127 -7.09 1.64 -2.98
CA LEU A 127 -7.26 2.37 -4.23
C LEU A 127 -6.45 3.66 -4.24
N LEU A 128 -6.66 4.53 -3.26
CA LEU A 128 -6.02 5.85 -3.22
C LEU A 128 -4.51 5.75 -3.07
N ASP A 129 -4.03 4.89 -2.17
CA ASP A 129 -2.61 4.73 -1.91
C ASP A 129 -1.90 4.07 -3.09
N GLY A 130 -2.51 3.05 -3.69
CA GLY A 130 -1.94 2.38 -4.87
C GLY A 130 -1.90 3.28 -6.11
N CYS A 131 -2.98 4.02 -6.39
CA CYS A 131 -3.01 4.98 -7.49
C CYS A 131 -2.06 6.16 -7.26
N PHE A 132 -1.92 6.63 -6.01
CA PHE A 132 -0.92 7.65 -5.66
C PHE A 132 0.50 7.17 -5.95
N ILE A 133 0.85 5.96 -5.54
CA ILE A 133 2.16 5.38 -5.81
C ILE A 133 2.43 5.33 -7.32
N LEU A 134 1.51 4.76 -8.10
CA LEU A 134 1.69 4.64 -9.55
C LEU A 134 1.82 5.99 -10.24
N GLU A 135 0.91 6.93 -9.97
CA GLU A 135 0.91 8.23 -10.60
C GLU A 135 2.14 9.06 -10.21
N PHE A 136 2.62 8.93 -8.96
CA PHE A 136 3.86 9.55 -8.51
C PHE A 136 5.06 9.07 -9.35
N PHE A 137 5.18 7.77 -9.57
CA PHE A 137 6.26 7.22 -10.38
C PHE A 137 6.12 7.54 -11.86
N PHE A 138 4.90 7.57 -12.41
CA PHE A 138 4.67 7.98 -13.80
C PHE A 138 5.07 9.43 -14.03
N LYS A 139 4.60 10.35 -13.20
CA LYS A 139 4.96 11.77 -13.29
C LYS A 139 6.47 11.99 -13.20
N TRP A 140 7.13 11.29 -12.28
CA TRP A 140 8.58 11.37 -12.17
C TRP A 140 9.29 10.86 -13.45
N HIS A 141 8.89 9.70 -13.94
CA HIS A 141 9.50 9.08 -15.13
C HIS A 141 9.30 9.95 -16.39
N GLU A 142 8.12 10.48 -16.59
CA GLU A 142 7.75 11.32 -17.72
C GLU A 142 8.22 12.78 -17.56
N LYS A 143 8.78 13.13 -16.40
CA LYS A 143 9.19 14.49 -16.04
C LYS A 143 8.04 15.49 -16.17
N GLU A 144 6.84 15.05 -15.81
CA GLU A 144 5.68 15.92 -15.79
C GLU A 144 5.81 16.98 -14.69
N PRO A 145 5.48 18.27 -14.98
CA PRO A 145 5.40 19.29 -13.94
C PRO A 145 4.35 18.92 -12.88
N ASP A 146 4.75 18.85 -11.64
CA ASP A 146 3.84 18.51 -10.54
C ASP A 146 4.22 19.25 -9.26
N ALA A 147 3.22 19.86 -8.63
CA ALA A 147 3.45 20.69 -7.44
C ALA A 147 4.15 19.94 -6.29
N LEU A 148 3.99 18.62 -6.20
CA LEU A 148 4.66 17.80 -5.18
C LEU A 148 6.10 17.45 -5.62
N CYS A 149 6.32 17.16 -6.89
CA CYS A 149 7.63 16.84 -7.44
C CYS A 149 8.54 18.09 -7.55
N ASP A 150 7.94 19.26 -7.83
CA ASP A 150 8.68 20.51 -8.08
C ASP A 150 9.12 21.21 -6.79
N VAL A 151 8.55 20.88 -5.62
CA VAL A 151 9.03 21.43 -4.35
C VAL A 151 10.29 20.68 -3.88
N GLY A 152 11.31 21.42 -3.47
CA GLY A 152 12.64 20.88 -3.15
C GLY A 152 12.68 19.78 -2.06
N TRP A 153 11.62 19.61 -1.28
CA TRP A 153 11.49 18.54 -0.28
C TRP A 153 10.53 17.42 -0.71
N GLY A 154 9.66 17.65 -1.71
CA GLY A 154 8.54 16.76 -2.04
C GLY A 154 9.01 15.36 -2.41
N LEU A 155 9.86 15.24 -3.44
CA LEU A 155 10.44 13.96 -3.86
C LEU A 155 11.14 13.26 -2.69
N THR A 156 12.04 13.95 -1.99
CA THR A 156 12.83 13.37 -0.90
C THR A 156 11.97 12.84 0.25
N LEU A 157 10.96 13.62 0.70
CA LEU A 157 10.12 13.19 1.81
C LEU A 157 9.15 12.08 1.42
N VAL A 158 8.54 12.17 0.23
CA VAL A 158 7.64 11.12 -0.25
C VAL A 158 8.39 9.82 -0.45
N THR A 159 9.58 9.86 -1.07
CA THR A 159 10.43 8.67 -1.22
C THR A 159 10.79 8.05 0.14
N ALA A 160 11.23 8.88 1.09
CA ALA A 160 11.55 8.39 2.42
C ALA A 160 10.34 7.72 3.09
N ASP A 161 9.15 8.31 2.96
CA ASP A 161 7.92 7.75 3.52
C ASP A 161 7.48 6.47 2.81
N LEU A 162 7.66 6.36 1.49
CA LEU A 162 7.37 5.14 0.72
C LEU A 162 8.28 3.95 1.10
N LEU A 163 9.44 4.21 1.69
CA LEU A 163 10.40 3.19 2.12
C LEU A 163 10.34 2.90 3.62
N LEU A 164 9.36 3.43 4.36
CA LEU A 164 9.17 3.10 5.78
C LEU A 164 8.47 1.75 5.95
N LEU A 165 8.96 0.92 6.88
CA LEU A 165 8.44 -0.41 7.16
C LEU A 165 6.94 -0.43 7.52
N GLU A 166 6.48 0.54 8.30
CA GLU A 166 5.08 0.63 8.73
C GLU A 166 4.17 1.38 7.73
N ASN A 167 4.75 1.95 6.68
CA ASN A 167 4.05 2.82 5.72
C ASN A 167 3.96 2.13 4.36
N GLN A 168 3.33 0.96 4.32
CA GLN A 168 3.31 0.08 3.15
C GLN A 168 1.89 -0.42 2.82
N ILE A 169 1.65 -0.68 1.54
CA ILE A 169 0.59 -1.58 1.07
C ILE A 169 1.21 -2.81 0.40
N PRO A 170 0.51 -3.95 0.35
CA PRO A 170 1.03 -5.15 -0.32
C PRO A 170 1.33 -4.89 -1.79
N PHE A 171 2.49 -5.35 -2.27
CA PHE A 171 2.96 -5.10 -3.63
C PHE A 171 1.98 -5.57 -4.71
N PHE A 172 1.33 -6.71 -4.51
CA PHE A 172 0.33 -7.23 -5.46
C PHE A 172 -0.88 -6.28 -5.69
N VAL A 173 -1.13 -5.33 -4.77
CA VAL A 173 -2.15 -4.29 -4.95
C VAL A 173 -1.67 -3.28 -5.99
N VAL A 174 -0.42 -2.83 -5.87
CA VAL A 174 0.20 -1.90 -6.82
C VAL A 174 0.35 -2.57 -8.19
N GLU A 175 0.80 -3.83 -8.21
CA GLU A 175 0.92 -4.67 -9.39
C GLU A 175 -0.42 -4.78 -10.15
N ARG A 176 -1.49 -5.10 -9.42
CA ARG A 176 -2.82 -5.22 -10.01
C ARG A 176 -3.34 -3.91 -10.59
N LEU A 177 -3.15 -2.81 -9.88
CA LEU A 177 -3.51 -1.49 -10.39
C LEU A 177 -2.69 -1.13 -11.64
N TYR A 178 -1.39 -1.40 -11.62
CA TYR A 178 -0.51 -1.17 -12.76
C TYR A 178 -0.97 -1.95 -14.00
N ASP A 179 -1.28 -3.24 -13.87
CA ASP A 179 -1.79 -4.06 -14.98
C ASP A 179 -3.07 -3.51 -15.58
N LEU A 180 -3.93 -2.91 -14.76
CA LEU A 180 -5.19 -2.33 -15.21
C LEU A 180 -4.99 -1.00 -15.96
N VAL A 181 -4.05 -0.16 -15.53
CA VAL A 181 -3.86 1.19 -16.09
C VAL A 181 -2.82 1.21 -17.21
N ALA A 182 -1.78 0.39 -17.16
CA ALA A 182 -0.75 0.32 -18.19
C ALA A 182 -1.19 -0.44 -19.44
N GLY A 183 -2.29 -1.19 -19.35
CA GLY A 183 -2.84 -1.96 -20.48
C GLY A 183 -1.97 -3.16 -20.87
N ALA A 184 -2.46 -3.93 -21.86
CA ALA A 184 -1.87 -5.20 -22.23
C ALA A 184 -0.45 -5.12 -22.84
N GLN A 185 -0.03 -3.95 -23.34
CA GLN A 185 1.28 -3.80 -24.00
C GLN A 185 2.39 -3.37 -23.04
N LEU A 186 2.07 -2.62 -22.00
CA LEU A 186 3.02 -2.06 -21.04
C LEU A 186 2.84 -2.65 -19.63
N GLY A 187 1.75 -3.39 -19.40
CA GLY A 187 1.49 -4.09 -18.15
C GLY A 187 2.52 -5.19 -17.87
N GLY A 188 2.47 -5.69 -16.65
CA GLY A 188 3.33 -6.77 -16.20
C GLY A 188 4.35 -6.32 -15.16
N ARG A 189 4.59 -7.25 -14.24
CA ARG A 189 5.46 -7.07 -13.09
C ARG A 189 6.85 -6.52 -13.43
N ASP A 190 7.49 -7.06 -14.49
CA ASP A 190 8.86 -6.69 -14.84
C ASP A 190 8.98 -5.21 -15.25
N ASN A 191 7.96 -4.67 -15.93
CA ASN A 191 7.92 -3.27 -16.30
C ASN A 191 7.69 -2.38 -15.08
N LEU A 192 6.77 -2.77 -14.20
CA LEU A 192 6.55 -2.06 -12.93
C LEU A 192 7.82 -2.03 -12.07
N VAL A 193 8.45 -3.20 -11.87
CA VAL A 193 9.70 -3.32 -11.10
C VAL A 193 10.80 -2.47 -11.73
N SER A 194 10.90 -2.44 -13.07
CA SER A 194 11.89 -1.61 -13.77
C SER A 194 11.67 -0.12 -13.50
N LEU A 195 10.42 0.35 -13.57
CA LEU A 195 10.04 1.74 -13.29
C LEU A 195 10.41 2.14 -11.85
N LEU A 196 10.09 1.28 -10.89
CA LEU A 196 10.35 1.53 -9.47
C LEU A 196 11.85 1.52 -9.15
N LEU A 197 12.60 0.58 -9.72
CA LEU A 197 14.05 0.49 -9.53
C LEU A 197 14.78 1.66 -10.18
N GLU A 198 14.33 2.12 -11.35
CA GLU A 198 14.88 3.32 -12.01
C GLU A 198 14.79 4.54 -11.12
N TYR A 199 13.67 4.70 -10.39
CA TYR A 199 13.50 5.78 -9.44
C TYR A 199 14.40 5.64 -8.19
N ILE A 200 14.50 4.43 -7.63
CA ILE A 200 15.20 4.19 -6.36
C ILE A 200 16.73 4.20 -6.57
N SER A 201 17.21 3.79 -7.74
CA SER A 201 18.63 3.63 -8.06
C SER A 201 19.22 4.80 -8.84
N ASP A 202 19.15 6.00 -8.29
CA ASP A 202 19.53 7.27 -8.98
C ASP A 202 20.97 7.28 -9.57
N GLU A 203 21.90 6.42 -9.15
CA GLU A 203 23.28 6.40 -9.66
C GLU A 203 23.94 5.00 -9.78
N GLU A 204 23.41 3.95 -9.18
CA GLU A 204 24.00 2.59 -9.31
C GLU A 204 22.95 1.52 -9.66
N PRO A 205 23.27 0.62 -10.59
CA PRO A 205 22.33 -0.43 -10.96
C PRO A 205 22.09 -1.39 -9.78
N ILE A 206 20.93 -1.31 -9.17
CA ILE A 206 20.48 -2.29 -8.18
C ILE A 206 20.20 -3.61 -8.90
N ALA A 207 20.63 -4.73 -8.29
CA ALA A 207 20.33 -6.04 -8.81
C ALA A 207 18.80 -6.25 -8.86
N ARG A 208 18.28 -6.56 -10.06
CA ARG A 208 16.84 -6.83 -10.21
C ARG A 208 16.48 -8.10 -9.44
N PRO A 209 15.37 -8.09 -8.68
CA PRO A 209 14.82 -9.32 -8.11
C PRO A 209 14.57 -10.33 -9.24
N ALA A 210 14.84 -11.61 -8.98
CA ALA A 210 14.49 -12.63 -9.95
C ALA A 210 12.97 -12.64 -10.20
N ALA A 211 12.54 -13.02 -11.40
CA ALA A 211 11.10 -13.07 -11.74
C ALA A 211 10.28 -13.97 -10.80
N THR A 212 10.97 -14.90 -10.12
CA THR A 212 10.40 -15.83 -9.12
C THR A 212 10.40 -15.29 -7.70
N ASP A 213 11.11 -14.19 -7.43
CA ASP A 213 11.20 -13.63 -6.08
C ASP A 213 9.89 -12.97 -5.69
N GLU A 214 9.44 -13.26 -4.48
CA GLU A 214 8.21 -12.69 -3.95
C GLU A 214 8.48 -11.29 -3.38
N ILE A 215 8.03 -10.25 -4.08
CA ILE A 215 8.07 -8.88 -3.58
C ILE A 215 6.81 -8.66 -2.73
N ASN A 216 7.00 -8.36 -1.45
CA ASN A 216 5.89 -8.21 -0.51
C ASN A 216 5.34 -6.77 -0.45
N HIS A 217 6.21 -5.77 -0.56
CA HIS A 217 5.91 -4.34 -0.52
C HIS A 217 7.09 -3.55 -1.12
N LEU A 218 6.95 -2.22 -1.30
CA LEU A 218 7.98 -1.38 -1.94
C LEU A 218 9.34 -1.46 -1.26
N LEU A 219 9.39 -1.48 0.06
CA LEU A 219 10.65 -1.61 0.80
C LEU A 219 11.37 -2.95 0.56
N HIS A 220 10.72 -3.93 -0.07
CA HIS A 220 11.30 -5.26 -0.36
C HIS A 220 11.93 -5.32 -1.76
N LEU A 221 11.81 -4.26 -2.56
CA LEU A 221 12.52 -4.09 -3.83
C LEU A 221 14.00 -3.85 -3.61
#